data_e7cea26686c139d4602bb957e736a734
#
_entry.id   e7cea26686c139d4602bb957e736a734
#
_cell.length_a   1.000
_cell.length_b   1.000
_cell.length_c   1.000
_cell.angle_alpha   90.00
_cell.angle_beta   90.00
_cell.angle_gamma   90.00
#
_symmetry.space_group_name_H-M   'P 1'
#
loop_
_entity.id
_entity.type
_entity.pdbx_description
1 polymer ?
#
loop_
_entity_poly.entity_id
_entity_poly.type
_entity_poly.pdbx_seq_one_letter_code
_entity_poly.pdbx_strand_id
1 'polypeptide(L)'
;MASDMERALGALRDFTRRDILLRFYADRKPRSVDDVAHVAGVHRSVAFEHLERLVALGYLQVERRRGLPGKPAKIYRLTAGPVQISHPMRRYDVLAEALAQSFQRLGDRGTQAIREAGRTFGAGLGRPGARSTLVALEPLIEMGGEYEMGPGGAITCTNCLFAEVCRRAPIVCSFHAGLIAGVLERSGLEADVEALGQREPDGCAYAAHHKERSVVAVQGGFAS
;
A
#
# COMPACT_ATOMS: atom_id res chain seq x y z
N MET A 1 -12.82 -26.35 -4.57
CA MET A 1 -11.75 -25.32 -4.49
C MET A 1 -11.35 -25.19 -3.03
N ALA A 2 -10.05 -25.23 -2.71
CA ALA A 2 -9.58 -25.02 -1.33
C ALA A 2 -9.98 -23.62 -0.86
N SER A 3 -10.41 -23.49 0.40
CA SER A 3 -10.71 -22.19 1.00
C SER A 3 -9.42 -21.34 1.11
N ASP A 4 -9.55 -20.03 1.22
CA ASP A 4 -8.39 -19.13 1.42
C ASP A 4 -7.57 -19.52 2.65
N MET A 5 -8.26 -20.00 3.69
CA MET A 5 -7.63 -20.55 4.89
C MET A 5 -6.80 -21.80 4.60
N GLU A 6 -7.32 -22.77 3.83
CA GLU A 6 -6.58 -23.97 3.46
C GLU A 6 -5.35 -23.64 2.59
N ARG A 7 -5.49 -22.67 1.69
CA ARG A 7 -4.35 -22.17 0.90
C ARG A 7 -3.27 -21.54 1.78
N ALA A 8 -3.66 -20.69 2.72
CA ALA A 8 -2.74 -20.05 3.65
C ALA A 8 -2.04 -21.06 4.54
N LEU A 9 -2.78 -21.98 5.16
CA LEU A 9 -2.23 -23.05 5.97
C LEU A 9 -1.30 -23.96 5.15
N GLY A 10 -1.66 -24.26 3.91
CA GLY A 10 -0.83 -25.03 2.98
C GLY A 10 0.49 -24.36 2.64
N ALA A 11 0.52 -23.03 2.54
CA ALA A 11 1.76 -22.26 2.32
C ALA A 11 2.63 -22.18 3.58
N LEU A 12 2.02 -21.96 4.75
CA LEU A 12 2.71 -21.67 6.00
C LEU A 12 3.15 -22.89 6.79
N ARG A 13 2.62 -24.08 6.50
CA ARG A 13 2.92 -25.33 7.20
C ARG A 13 4.40 -25.72 7.10
N ASP A 14 5.00 -25.54 5.93
CA ASP A 14 6.38 -25.86 5.67
C ASP A 14 7.27 -24.66 5.94
N PHE A 15 8.28 -24.80 6.82
CA PHE A 15 9.13 -23.71 7.26
C PHE A 15 9.95 -23.10 6.11
N THR A 16 10.51 -23.93 5.23
CA THR A 16 11.30 -23.48 4.10
C THR A 16 10.45 -22.69 3.11
N ARG A 17 9.27 -23.21 2.79
CA ARG A 17 8.33 -22.54 1.89
C ARG A 17 7.84 -21.24 2.47
N ARG A 18 7.55 -21.19 3.79
CA ARG A 18 7.18 -19.95 4.49
C ARG A 18 8.31 -18.91 4.43
N ASP A 19 9.55 -19.32 4.71
CA ASP A 19 10.71 -18.42 4.65
C ASP A 19 10.92 -17.86 3.23
N ILE A 20 10.83 -18.71 2.22
CA ILE A 20 10.87 -18.31 0.80
C ILE A 20 9.80 -17.24 0.52
N LEU A 21 8.54 -17.48 0.93
CA LEU A 21 7.45 -16.55 0.70
C LEU A 21 7.67 -15.21 1.40
N LEU A 22 8.10 -15.23 2.67
CA LEU A 22 8.38 -14.00 3.44
C LEU A 22 9.48 -13.15 2.80
N ARG A 23 10.49 -13.77 2.17
CA ARG A 23 11.53 -13.04 1.44
C ARG A 23 11.01 -12.34 0.19
N PHE A 24 10.01 -12.92 -0.49
CA PHE A 24 9.33 -12.21 -1.59
C PHE A 24 8.52 -11.01 -1.08
N TYR A 25 7.91 -11.10 0.11
CA TYR A 25 7.21 -9.97 0.70
C TYR A 25 8.15 -8.86 1.19
N ALA A 26 9.34 -9.21 1.68
CA ALA A 26 10.28 -8.26 2.25
C ALA A 26 10.83 -7.24 1.24
N ASP A 27 11.11 -7.66 0.01
CA ASP A 27 11.74 -6.78 -1.00
C ASP A 27 11.01 -6.75 -2.35
N ARG A 28 9.95 -7.56 -2.50
CA ARG A 28 9.12 -7.68 -3.72
C ARG A 28 9.87 -7.96 -5.02
N LYS A 29 11.14 -8.41 -4.92
CA LYS A 29 11.98 -8.65 -6.09
C LYS A 29 11.63 -9.95 -6.80
N PRO A 30 11.56 -9.95 -8.14
CA PRO A 30 11.50 -11.18 -8.91
C PRO A 30 12.75 -12.03 -8.71
N ARG A 31 12.59 -13.36 -8.63
CA ARG A 31 13.69 -14.30 -8.40
C ARG A 31 13.61 -15.50 -9.33
N SER A 32 14.77 -15.99 -9.73
CA SER A 32 14.91 -17.29 -10.38
C SER A 32 14.91 -18.41 -9.33
N VAL A 33 14.85 -19.67 -9.79
CA VAL A 33 15.02 -20.85 -8.91
C VAL A 33 16.39 -20.84 -8.23
N ASP A 34 17.43 -20.45 -8.98
CA ASP A 34 18.82 -20.45 -8.47
C ASP A 34 19.00 -19.38 -7.40
N ASP A 35 18.42 -18.18 -7.57
CA ASP A 35 18.43 -17.13 -6.56
C ASP A 35 17.76 -17.61 -5.25
N VAL A 36 16.62 -18.27 -5.38
CA VAL A 36 15.86 -18.78 -4.21
C VAL A 36 16.63 -19.92 -3.53
N ALA A 37 17.21 -20.84 -4.30
CA ALA A 37 18.00 -21.94 -3.77
C ALA A 37 19.19 -21.42 -2.96
N HIS A 38 19.90 -20.43 -3.51
CA HIS A 38 21.05 -19.78 -2.85
C HIS A 38 20.65 -19.09 -1.54
N VAL A 39 19.62 -18.25 -1.60
CA VAL A 39 19.18 -17.43 -0.45
C VAL A 39 18.51 -18.26 0.65
N ALA A 40 17.79 -19.33 0.29
CA ALA A 40 17.14 -20.22 1.24
C ALA A 40 18.08 -21.35 1.76
N GLY A 41 19.26 -21.48 1.18
CA GLY A 41 20.23 -22.54 1.57
C GLY A 41 19.75 -23.96 1.27
N VAL A 42 18.97 -24.13 0.19
CA VAL A 42 18.40 -25.42 -0.20
C VAL A 42 18.86 -25.83 -1.59
N HIS A 43 18.76 -27.15 -1.89
CA HIS A 43 19.05 -27.63 -3.23
C HIS A 43 18.05 -27.05 -4.26
N ARG A 44 18.52 -26.82 -5.48
CA ARG A 44 17.73 -26.23 -6.58
C ARG A 44 16.40 -26.92 -6.85
N SER A 45 16.36 -28.27 -6.75
CA SER A 45 15.11 -29.03 -6.92
C SER A 45 14.09 -28.75 -5.82
N VAL A 46 14.56 -28.59 -4.56
CA VAL A 46 13.71 -28.27 -3.42
C VAL A 46 13.15 -26.84 -3.54
N ALA A 47 14.01 -25.89 -3.92
CA ALA A 47 13.56 -24.52 -4.19
C ALA A 47 12.49 -24.48 -5.30
N PHE A 48 12.70 -25.24 -6.39
CA PHE A 48 11.74 -25.34 -7.47
C PHE A 48 10.40 -25.90 -7.01
N GLU A 49 10.40 -26.98 -6.22
CA GLU A 49 9.16 -27.57 -5.70
C GLU A 49 8.38 -26.60 -4.81
N HIS A 50 9.07 -25.89 -3.92
CA HIS A 50 8.44 -24.87 -3.07
C HIS A 50 7.87 -23.71 -3.90
N LEU A 51 8.59 -23.23 -4.91
CA LEU A 51 8.13 -22.15 -5.79
C LEU A 51 6.89 -22.57 -6.62
N GLU A 52 6.91 -23.76 -7.24
CA GLU A 52 5.75 -24.26 -7.98
C GLU A 52 4.54 -24.48 -7.04
N ARG A 53 4.78 -24.89 -5.80
CA ARG A 53 3.70 -25.00 -4.80
C ARG A 53 3.13 -23.65 -4.41
N LEU A 54 3.95 -22.62 -4.26
CA LEU A 54 3.48 -21.26 -4.00
C LEU A 54 2.72 -20.67 -5.19
N VAL A 55 3.11 -21.01 -6.42
CA VAL A 55 2.34 -20.66 -7.62
C VAL A 55 0.98 -21.37 -7.62
N ALA A 56 0.96 -22.68 -7.34
CA ALA A 56 -0.29 -23.44 -7.28
C ALA A 56 -1.26 -22.95 -6.19
N LEU A 57 -0.72 -22.37 -5.10
CA LEU A 57 -1.49 -21.77 -4.01
C LEU A 57 -1.89 -20.31 -4.32
N GLY A 58 -1.40 -19.73 -5.42
CA GLY A 58 -1.75 -18.38 -5.86
C GLY A 58 -0.95 -17.26 -5.19
N TYR A 59 0.12 -17.55 -4.44
CA TYR A 59 1.00 -16.55 -3.82
C TYR A 59 2.03 -15.99 -4.77
N LEU A 60 2.50 -16.80 -5.71
CA LEU A 60 3.46 -16.41 -6.74
C LEU A 60 2.86 -16.61 -8.12
N GLN A 61 3.36 -15.83 -9.05
CA GLN A 61 3.17 -16.04 -10.50
C GLN A 61 4.53 -16.27 -11.15
N VAL A 62 4.52 -16.98 -12.29
CA VAL A 62 5.73 -17.29 -13.05
C VAL A 62 5.72 -16.57 -14.38
N GLU A 63 6.82 -15.90 -14.69
CA GLU A 63 7.08 -15.31 -15.99
C GLU A 63 8.24 -16.04 -16.68
N ARG A 64 8.19 -16.13 -17.99
CA ARG A 64 9.29 -16.70 -18.78
C ARG A 64 10.11 -15.54 -19.37
N ARG A 65 11.34 -15.40 -18.92
CA ARG A 65 12.25 -14.41 -19.49
C ARG A 65 12.74 -14.91 -20.86
N ARG A 66 12.35 -14.21 -21.94
CA ARG A 66 12.86 -14.43 -23.30
C ARG A 66 14.13 -13.59 -23.49
N GLY A 67 15.09 -14.08 -24.28
CA GLY A 67 16.22 -13.25 -24.74
C GLY A 67 17.63 -13.79 -24.52
N LEU A 68 17.82 -15.01 -24.01
CA LEU A 68 19.10 -15.69 -23.96
C LEU A 68 19.05 -17.01 -24.75
N PRO A 69 20.16 -17.45 -25.41
CA PRO A 69 20.21 -18.77 -26.01
C PRO A 69 20.00 -19.86 -24.98
N GLY A 70 19.04 -20.75 -25.20
CA GLY A 70 18.70 -21.84 -24.30
C GLY A 70 17.23 -21.82 -23.85
N LYS A 71 16.91 -22.73 -22.90
CA LYS A 71 15.56 -22.81 -22.34
C LYS A 71 15.24 -21.55 -21.53
N PRO A 72 14.09 -20.86 -21.78
CA PRO A 72 13.73 -19.64 -21.05
C PRO A 72 13.73 -19.85 -19.55
N ALA A 73 14.44 -19.00 -18.82
CA ALA A 73 14.46 -19.05 -17.36
C ALA A 73 13.09 -18.66 -16.78
N LYS A 74 12.60 -19.45 -15.83
CA LYS A 74 11.42 -19.11 -15.04
C LYS A 74 11.82 -18.05 -13.99
N ILE A 75 11.08 -16.95 -13.98
CA ILE A 75 11.20 -15.89 -12.95
C ILE A 75 9.89 -15.87 -12.17
N TYR A 76 10.01 -15.95 -10.86
CA TYR A 76 8.89 -15.94 -9.94
C TYR A 76 8.77 -14.55 -9.30
N ARG A 77 7.54 -14.08 -9.14
CA ARG A 77 7.22 -12.83 -8.44
C ARG A 77 5.94 -12.99 -7.63
N LEU A 78 5.72 -12.10 -6.68
CA LEU A 78 4.45 -12.05 -5.95
C LEU A 78 3.29 -11.84 -6.93
N THR A 79 2.16 -12.50 -6.67
CA THR A 79 0.89 -12.16 -7.29
C THR A 79 0.47 -10.78 -6.82
N ALA A 80 -0.10 -9.97 -7.73
CA ALA A 80 -0.68 -8.69 -7.34
C ALA A 80 -1.89 -8.95 -6.41
N GLY A 81 -1.89 -8.30 -5.28
CA GLY A 81 -2.99 -8.33 -4.31
C GLY A 81 -2.57 -8.78 -2.91
N PRO A 82 -3.26 -8.28 -1.89
CA PRO A 82 -2.99 -8.63 -0.50
C PRO A 82 -3.40 -10.08 -0.20
N VAL A 83 -2.61 -10.74 0.65
CA VAL A 83 -3.01 -12.03 1.24
C VAL A 83 -3.83 -11.75 2.48
N GLN A 84 -5.12 -11.97 2.39
CA GLN A 84 -6.03 -11.85 3.53
C GLN A 84 -6.53 -13.24 3.94
N ILE A 85 -6.42 -13.54 5.22
CA ILE A 85 -6.97 -14.75 5.83
C ILE A 85 -8.15 -14.32 6.70
N SER A 86 -9.36 -14.66 6.26
CA SER A 86 -10.58 -14.35 7.01
C SER A 86 -11.45 -15.59 7.14
N HIS A 87 -11.83 -15.91 8.38
CA HIS A 87 -12.78 -16.99 8.63
C HIS A 87 -13.76 -16.60 9.76
N PRO A 88 -15.08 -16.65 9.53
CA PRO A 88 -15.75 -16.85 8.25
C PRO A 88 -15.44 -15.71 7.27
N MET A 89 -15.51 -16.01 5.98
CA MET A 89 -15.19 -15.04 4.93
C MET A 89 -16.05 -13.78 5.07
N ARG A 90 -15.41 -12.62 5.06
CA ARG A 90 -16.06 -11.30 5.08
C ARG A 90 -15.75 -10.58 3.77
N ARG A 91 -16.77 -10.01 3.15
CA ARG A 91 -16.67 -9.33 1.86
C ARG A 91 -16.77 -7.81 2.04
N TYR A 92 -15.93 -7.27 2.94
CA TYR A 92 -15.82 -5.82 3.15
C TYR A 92 -15.33 -5.08 1.90
N ASP A 93 -14.55 -5.77 1.05
CA ASP A 93 -14.13 -5.31 -0.26
C ASP A 93 -15.32 -4.91 -1.15
N VAL A 94 -16.33 -5.80 -1.25
CA VAL A 94 -17.54 -5.55 -2.05
C VAL A 94 -18.37 -4.39 -1.48
N LEU A 95 -18.51 -4.32 -0.16
CA LEU A 95 -19.22 -3.23 0.49
C LEU A 95 -18.50 -1.90 0.26
N ALA A 96 -17.17 -1.87 0.45
CA ALA A 96 -16.36 -0.67 0.24
C ALA A 96 -16.47 -0.18 -1.22
N GLU A 97 -16.41 -1.10 -2.19
CA GLU A 97 -16.57 -0.77 -3.61
C GLU A 97 -17.96 -0.18 -3.89
N ALA A 98 -19.03 -0.80 -3.41
CA ALA A 98 -20.40 -0.33 -3.61
C ALA A 98 -20.61 1.06 -3.01
N LEU A 99 -20.08 1.33 -1.81
CA LEU A 99 -20.13 2.63 -1.17
C LEU A 99 -19.33 3.66 -1.96
N ALA A 100 -18.11 3.34 -2.39
CA ALA A 100 -17.27 4.25 -3.18
C ALA A 100 -17.94 4.62 -4.51
N GLN A 101 -18.52 3.65 -5.22
CA GLN A 101 -19.28 3.89 -6.45
C GLN A 101 -20.51 4.77 -6.19
N SER A 102 -21.17 4.63 -5.04
CA SER A 102 -22.31 5.49 -4.67
C SER A 102 -21.87 6.93 -4.49
N PHE A 103 -20.75 7.19 -3.82
CA PHE A 103 -20.17 8.53 -3.71
C PHE A 103 -19.74 9.07 -5.08
N GLN A 104 -19.17 8.26 -5.94
CA GLN A 104 -18.77 8.68 -7.29
C GLN A 104 -19.93 9.18 -8.13
N ARG A 105 -21.13 8.59 -7.98
CA ARG A 105 -22.36 9.04 -8.67
C ARG A 105 -22.85 10.41 -8.20
N LEU A 106 -22.45 10.87 -7.04
CA LEU A 106 -22.79 12.20 -6.51
C LEU A 106 -21.90 13.32 -7.07
N GLY A 107 -20.92 13.00 -7.94
CA GLY A 107 -20.00 13.97 -8.54
C GLY A 107 -19.16 14.71 -7.48
N ASP A 108 -19.03 16.03 -7.64
CA ASP A 108 -18.19 16.87 -6.76
C ASP A 108 -18.62 16.79 -5.29
N ARG A 109 -19.91 16.70 -5.01
CA ARG A 109 -20.40 16.54 -3.64
C ARG A 109 -19.94 15.24 -3.01
N GLY A 110 -19.91 14.15 -3.79
CA GLY A 110 -19.41 12.86 -3.34
C GLY A 110 -17.92 12.90 -3.11
N THR A 111 -17.16 13.54 -3.99
CA THR A 111 -15.72 13.73 -3.87
C THR A 111 -15.36 14.52 -2.60
N GLN A 112 -16.10 15.61 -2.33
CA GLN A 112 -15.90 16.40 -1.13
C GLN A 112 -16.24 15.62 0.14
N ALA A 113 -17.37 14.92 0.14
CA ALA A 113 -17.83 14.15 1.29
C ALA A 113 -16.85 13.01 1.65
N ILE A 114 -16.39 12.26 0.66
CA ILE A 114 -15.44 11.15 0.90
C ILE A 114 -14.06 11.66 1.34
N ARG A 115 -13.63 12.81 0.81
CA ARG A 115 -12.39 13.48 1.22
C ARG A 115 -12.47 13.93 2.68
N GLU A 116 -13.57 14.55 3.10
CA GLU A 116 -13.77 14.98 4.48
C GLU A 116 -13.87 13.80 5.45
N ALA A 117 -14.51 12.70 5.05
CA ALA A 117 -14.50 11.46 5.81
C ALA A 117 -13.07 10.94 6.01
N GLY A 118 -12.25 10.96 4.95
CA GLY A 118 -10.83 10.62 5.04
C GLY A 118 -10.07 11.52 6.01
N ARG A 119 -10.28 12.85 5.92
CA ARG A 119 -9.63 13.83 6.81
C ARG A 119 -9.98 13.61 8.27
N THR A 120 -11.27 13.40 8.57
CA THR A 120 -11.72 13.11 9.93
C THR A 120 -11.08 11.84 10.48
N PHE A 121 -11.04 10.78 9.68
CA PHE A 121 -10.40 9.53 10.06
C PHE A 121 -8.89 9.69 10.26
N GLY A 122 -8.22 10.40 9.34
CA GLY A 122 -6.78 10.69 9.44
C GLY A 122 -6.42 11.51 10.67
N ALA A 123 -7.21 12.51 11.03
CA ALA A 123 -7.01 13.29 12.25
C ALA A 123 -7.09 12.40 13.51
N GLY A 124 -7.92 11.36 13.49
CA GLY A 124 -7.99 10.37 14.57
C GLY A 124 -6.74 9.49 14.70
N LEU A 125 -6.00 9.29 13.61
CA LEU A 125 -4.77 8.48 13.58
C LEU A 125 -3.51 9.29 13.87
N GLY A 126 -3.49 10.58 13.48
CA GLY A 126 -2.32 11.44 13.55
C GLY A 126 -1.77 11.61 14.97
N ARG A 127 -0.45 11.72 15.08
CA ARG A 127 0.28 11.88 16.35
C ARG A 127 0.90 13.29 16.39
N PRO A 128 0.69 14.07 17.47
CA PRO A 128 1.23 15.43 17.55
C PRO A 128 2.76 15.48 17.54
N GLY A 129 3.33 16.54 16.96
CA GLY A 129 4.75 16.84 17.09
C GLY A 129 5.65 16.20 16.04
N ALA A 130 5.10 15.78 14.90
CA ALA A 130 5.92 15.28 13.80
C ALA A 130 6.85 16.40 13.24
N ARG A 131 8.10 16.02 12.97
CA ARG A 131 9.12 16.94 12.44
C ARG A 131 9.20 16.93 10.90
N SER A 132 8.59 15.97 10.27
CA SER A 132 8.53 15.84 8.80
C SER A 132 7.25 15.12 8.37
N THR A 133 6.89 15.31 7.10
CA THR A 133 5.75 14.61 6.50
C THR A 133 5.84 13.09 6.63
N LEU A 134 7.03 12.50 6.39
CA LEU A 134 7.20 11.06 6.48
C LEU A 134 6.98 10.53 7.90
N VAL A 135 7.46 11.26 8.92
CA VAL A 135 7.22 10.92 10.35
C VAL A 135 5.72 11.05 10.68
N ALA A 136 5.05 12.07 10.15
CA ALA A 136 3.61 12.20 10.34
C ALA A 136 2.83 11.02 9.74
N LEU A 137 3.31 10.44 8.63
CA LEU A 137 2.67 9.31 7.96
C LEU A 137 2.94 7.94 8.62
N GLU A 138 3.74 7.86 9.69
CA GLU A 138 4.01 6.59 10.41
C GLU A 138 2.76 5.78 10.73
N PRO A 139 1.62 6.37 11.19
CA PRO A 139 0.41 5.58 11.43
C PRO A 139 -0.13 4.87 10.18
N LEU A 140 0.02 5.48 9.01
CA LEU A 140 -0.39 4.87 7.74
C LEU A 140 0.62 3.80 7.28
N ILE A 141 1.90 3.99 7.61
CA ILE A 141 2.96 2.98 7.36
C ILE A 141 2.73 1.76 8.27
N GLU A 142 2.39 1.96 9.53
CA GLU A 142 2.02 0.88 10.47
C GLU A 142 0.80 0.08 9.99
N MET A 143 -0.12 0.70 9.24
CA MET A 143 -1.25 0.03 8.59
C MET A 143 -0.84 -0.74 7.32
N GLY A 144 0.42 -0.65 6.88
CA GLY A 144 0.94 -1.34 5.70
C GLY A 144 1.08 -0.47 4.45
N GLY A 145 0.86 0.83 4.53
CA GLY A 145 1.16 1.78 3.45
C GLY A 145 2.67 1.98 3.29
N GLU A 146 3.11 2.22 2.07
CA GLU A 146 4.51 2.59 1.79
C GLU A 146 4.54 3.94 1.08
N TYR A 147 5.27 4.90 1.67
CA TYR A 147 5.29 6.29 1.18
C TYR A 147 6.71 6.77 0.94
N GLU A 148 6.89 7.45 -0.18
CA GLU A 148 8.14 8.13 -0.54
C GLU A 148 7.88 9.61 -0.73
N MET A 149 8.85 10.43 -0.31
CA MET A 149 8.78 11.88 -0.45
C MET A 149 9.57 12.31 -1.69
N GLY A 150 8.90 13.07 -2.54
CA GLY A 150 9.52 13.71 -3.69
C GLY A 150 9.72 15.21 -3.50
N PRO A 151 10.31 15.88 -4.48
CA PRO A 151 10.49 17.34 -4.45
C PRO A 151 9.14 18.08 -4.44
N GLY A 152 9.12 19.28 -3.84
CA GLY A 152 7.94 20.16 -3.86
C GLY A 152 6.73 19.64 -3.08
N GLY A 153 6.92 18.76 -2.10
CA GLY A 153 5.82 18.20 -1.31
C GLY A 153 5.10 17.02 -1.99
N ALA A 154 5.68 16.45 -3.04
CA ALA A 154 5.13 15.27 -3.68
C ALA A 154 5.22 14.06 -2.73
N ILE A 155 4.12 13.34 -2.59
CA ILE A 155 4.03 12.08 -1.84
C ILE A 155 3.70 10.98 -2.84
N THR A 156 4.54 9.97 -2.93
CA THR A 156 4.26 8.76 -3.72
C THR A 156 3.94 7.63 -2.77
N CYS A 157 2.75 7.06 -2.91
CA CYS A 157 2.36 5.85 -2.21
C CYS A 157 2.68 4.65 -3.11
N THR A 158 3.72 3.89 -2.81
CA THR A 158 4.17 2.75 -3.61
C THR A 158 3.43 1.46 -3.27
N ASN A 159 2.83 1.39 -2.08
CA ASN A 159 1.91 0.34 -1.66
C ASN A 159 0.65 0.99 -1.07
N CYS A 160 -0.37 1.16 -1.89
CA CYS A 160 -1.58 1.84 -1.46
C CYS A 160 -2.48 0.91 -0.62
N LEU A 161 -2.87 1.38 0.57
CA LEU A 161 -3.79 0.68 1.49
C LEU A 161 -5.13 0.31 0.84
N PHE A 162 -5.53 1.05 -0.19
CA PHE A 162 -6.83 0.93 -0.85
C PHE A 162 -6.73 0.53 -2.33
N ALA A 163 -5.58 0.00 -2.77
CA ALA A 163 -5.27 -0.29 -4.18
C ALA A 163 -6.37 -1.10 -4.88
N GLU A 164 -6.91 -2.13 -4.21
CA GLU A 164 -7.95 -2.99 -4.74
C GLU A 164 -9.24 -2.22 -5.08
N VAL A 165 -9.67 -1.33 -4.19
CA VAL A 165 -10.90 -0.54 -4.37
C VAL A 165 -10.64 0.64 -5.29
N CYS A 166 -9.46 1.28 -5.21
CA CYS A 166 -9.08 2.40 -6.08
C CYS A 166 -9.12 2.03 -7.57
N ARG A 167 -8.69 0.82 -7.94
CA ARG A 167 -8.73 0.37 -9.33
C ARG A 167 -10.14 0.34 -9.92
N ARG A 168 -11.15 0.09 -9.08
CA ARG A 168 -12.56 -0.02 -9.50
C ARG A 168 -13.36 1.26 -9.24
N ALA A 169 -12.95 2.05 -8.25
CA ALA A 169 -13.58 3.29 -7.85
C ALA A 169 -12.53 4.37 -7.53
N PRO A 170 -12.05 5.12 -8.56
CA PRO A 170 -10.97 6.11 -8.39
C PRO A 170 -11.24 7.20 -7.37
N ILE A 171 -12.50 7.48 -7.02
CA ILE A 171 -12.90 8.43 -5.98
C ILE A 171 -12.26 8.11 -4.61
N VAL A 172 -11.85 6.86 -4.37
CA VAL A 172 -11.14 6.43 -3.16
C VAL A 172 -9.77 7.13 -3.00
N CYS A 173 -9.17 7.59 -4.11
CA CYS A 173 -7.96 8.41 -4.04
C CYS A 173 -8.23 9.75 -3.33
N SER A 174 -9.44 10.30 -3.44
CA SER A 174 -9.84 11.51 -2.70
C SER A 174 -10.01 11.24 -1.20
N PHE A 175 -10.52 10.05 -0.83
CA PHE A 175 -10.52 9.61 0.56
C PHE A 175 -9.10 9.52 1.12
N HIS A 176 -8.19 8.91 0.37
CA HIS A 176 -6.80 8.75 0.80
C HIS A 176 -6.07 10.10 0.89
N ALA A 177 -6.32 11.03 -0.04
CA ALA A 177 -5.81 12.40 0.06
C ALA A 177 -6.31 13.09 1.34
N GLY A 178 -7.60 12.96 1.64
CA GLY A 178 -8.18 13.43 2.91
C GLY A 178 -7.51 12.79 4.12
N LEU A 179 -7.31 11.49 4.10
CA LEU A 179 -6.65 10.72 5.17
C LEU A 179 -5.23 11.25 5.46
N ILE A 180 -4.43 11.46 4.41
CA ILE A 180 -3.09 12.05 4.53
C ILE A 180 -3.20 13.47 5.14
N ALA A 181 -4.10 14.31 4.61
CA ALA A 181 -4.30 15.67 5.11
C ALA A 181 -4.65 15.69 6.61
N GLY A 182 -5.57 14.82 7.05
CA GLY A 182 -5.97 14.73 8.46
C GLY A 182 -4.84 14.27 9.38
N VAL A 183 -4.04 13.30 8.94
CA VAL A 183 -2.84 12.86 9.67
C VAL A 183 -1.83 14.01 9.80
N LEU A 184 -1.57 14.74 8.73
CA LEU A 184 -0.65 15.88 8.73
C LEU A 184 -1.14 16.99 9.66
N GLU A 185 -2.41 17.37 9.56
CA GLU A 185 -3.05 18.37 10.42
C GLU A 185 -2.89 18.06 11.91
N ARG A 186 -3.23 16.83 12.29
CA ARG A 186 -3.10 16.38 13.68
C ARG A 186 -1.66 16.36 14.16
N SER A 187 -0.73 16.13 13.26
CA SER A 187 0.71 16.10 13.54
C SER A 187 1.34 17.49 13.62
N GLY A 188 0.59 18.55 13.33
CA GLY A 188 1.06 19.94 13.34
C GLY A 188 1.68 20.39 12.01
N LEU A 189 1.48 19.63 10.95
CA LEU A 189 1.97 19.92 9.60
C LEU A 189 0.76 20.14 8.65
N GLU A 190 0.05 21.26 8.84
CA GLU A 190 -1.10 21.54 8.01
C GLU A 190 -0.73 21.63 6.52
N ALA A 191 -1.38 20.80 5.72
CA ALA A 191 -1.24 20.81 4.27
C ALA A 191 -2.58 20.53 3.59
N ASP A 192 -2.79 21.16 2.46
CA ASP A 192 -3.80 20.71 1.51
C ASP A 192 -3.20 19.60 0.66
N VAL A 193 -3.88 18.45 0.59
CA VAL A 193 -3.39 17.27 -0.12
C VAL A 193 -4.31 16.96 -1.27
N GLU A 194 -3.76 16.94 -2.47
CA GLU A 194 -4.48 16.63 -3.69
C GLU A 194 -4.03 15.28 -4.27
N ALA A 195 -5.00 14.47 -4.71
CA ALA A 195 -4.70 13.24 -5.41
C ALA A 195 -4.36 13.54 -6.88
N LEU A 196 -3.16 13.18 -7.31
CA LEU A 196 -2.69 13.38 -8.69
C LEU A 196 -3.01 12.19 -9.60
N GLY A 197 -3.53 11.10 -9.03
CA GLY A 197 -3.94 9.90 -9.75
C GLY A 197 -3.15 8.65 -9.38
N GLN A 198 -3.53 7.57 -10.05
CA GLN A 198 -2.89 6.26 -9.88
C GLN A 198 -1.59 6.20 -10.70
N ARG A 199 -0.59 5.50 -10.18
CA ARG A 199 0.65 5.14 -10.87
C ARG A 199 0.77 3.62 -10.91
N GLU A 200 1.21 3.10 -12.02
CA GLU A 200 1.53 1.67 -12.10
C GLU A 200 2.84 1.34 -11.36
N PRO A 201 2.98 0.12 -10.80
CA PRO A 201 2.01 -0.98 -10.85
C PRO A 201 0.89 -0.92 -9.81
N ASP A 202 1.04 -0.31 -8.64
CA ASP A 202 0.03 -0.30 -7.56
C ASP A 202 0.14 0.95 -6.67
N GLY A 203 0.68 2.04 -7.21
CA GLY A 203 0.92 3.28 -6.48
C GLY A 203 -0.11 4.37 -6.76
N CYS A 204 -0.10 5.40 -5.91
CA CYS A 204 -0.83 6.65 -6.08
C CYS A 204 0.10 7.82 -5.82
N ALA A 205 -0.15 8.94 -6.50
CA ALA A 205 0.61 10.17 -6.30
C ALA A 205 -0.28 11.26 -5.69
N TYR A 206 0.30 12.01 -4.77
CA TYR A 206 -0.34 13.13 -4.09
C TYR A 206 0.59 14.34 -4.09
N ALA A 207 0.01 15.53 -4.15
CA ALA A 207 0.71 16.79 -3.86
C ALA A 207 0.28 17.30 -2.49
N ALA A 208 1.23 17.58 -1.61
CA ALA A 208 0.98 18.22 -0.32
C ALA A 208 1.46 19.67 -0.37
N HIS A 209 0.53 20.60 -0.33
CA HIS A 209 0.78 22.04 -0.27
C HIS A 209 0.70 22.49 1.18
N HIS A 210 1.86 22.61 1.84
CA HIS A 210 1.91 23.07 3.22
C HIS A 210 1.44 24.51 3.33
N LYS A 211 0.55 24.78 4.28
CA LYS A 211 0.15 26.13 4.64
C LYS A 211 1.29 26.76 5.45
N GLU A 212 1.79 27.90 5.00
CA GLU A 212 2.74 28.69 5.80
C GLU A 212 2.09 29.03 7.14
N ARG A 213 2.78 28.71 8.24
CA ARG A 213 2.37 29.19 9.55
C ARG A 213 2.45 30.71 9.54
N SER A 214 1.32 31.40 9.53
CA SER A 214 1.27 32.84 9.84
C SER A 214 1.84 33.01 11.24
N VAL A 215 3.09 33.45 11.33
CA VAL A 215 3.68 33.88 12.58
C VAL A 215 2.95 35.18 12.94
N VAL A 216 1.93 35.06 13.78
CA VAL A 216 1.36 36.27 14.42
C VAL A 216 2.45 36.85 15.29
N ALA A 217 3.10 37.87 14.80
CA ALA A 217 4.02 38.65 15.59
C ALA A 217 3.24 39.27 16.75
N VAL A 218 3.41 38.71 17.93
CA VAL A 218 2.96 39.33 19.17
C VAL A 218 3.85 40.60 19.32
N GLN A 219 3.35 41.73 18.85
CA GLN A 219 3.91 43.02 19.19
C GLN A 219 3.67 43.22 20.68
N GLY A 220 4.69 42.87 21.47
CA GLY A 220 4.77 43.26 22.87
C GLY A 220 4.91 44.79 22.96
N GLY A 221 3.77 45.45 23.17
CA GLY A 221 3.77 46.86 23.57
C GLY A 221 4.32 46.97 24.98
N PHE A 222 5.58 47.31 25.13
CA PHE A 222 6.08 47.92 26.37
C PHE A 222 5.59 49.36 26.35
N ALA A 223 4.57 49.68 27.15
CA ALA A 223 4.24 51.03 27.54
C ALA A 223 5.06 51.39 28.76
N SER A 224 5.78 52.49 28.67
CA SER A 224 6.55 53.17 29.71
C SER A 224 5.66 53.72 30.81
#